data_ced7f29c4162689496e9f24dec853e8c
#
_entry.id   ced7f29c4162689496e9f24dec853e8c
#
_cell.length_a   1.000
_cell.length_b   1.000
_cell.length_c   1.000
_cell.angle_alpha   90.00
_cell.angle_beta   90.00
_cell.angle_gamma   90.00
#
_symmetry.space_group_name_H-M   'P 1'
#
loop_
_entity.id
_entity.type
_entity.pdbx_description
1 polymer ?
#
loop_
_entity_poly.entity_id
_entity_poly.type
_entity_poly.pdbx_seq_one_letter_code
_entity_poly.pdbx_strand_id
1 'polypeptide(L)'
;DVIVNAANSALLGGGGVDGAIHRAAGPGLLQACRRIGGCPTGEARITDAFQLPARWVVHTVGPVWSGGSSGEPEQLQSCYRNTFALAREKGARSIAFPAISTGVYGYPKRAAARIAIDAMREAEGFEEIVACCFSSEDAALYREVCPECCFDGSK
;
A
#
# COMPACT_ATOMS: atom_id res chain seq x y z
N ASP A 1 -3.29 12.13 -4.61
CA ASP A 1 -2.71 11.91 -5.95
C ASP A 1 -2.46 10.43 -6.23
N VAL A 2 -1.99 9.68 -5.25
CA VAL A 2 -1.68 8.26 -5.40
C VAL A 2 -2.51 7.43 -4.43
N ILE A 3 -3.12 6.35 -4.95
CA ILE A 3 -3.70 5.28 -4.15
C ILE A 3 -2.77 4.09 -4.27
N VAL A 4 -2.41 3.48 -3.14
CA VAL A 4 -1.55 2.30 -3.12
C VAL A 4 -2.40 1.05 -3.06
N ASN A 5 -2.10 0.10 -3.93
CA ASN A 5 -2.75 -1.19 -4.00
C ASN A 5 -1.85 -2.27 -3.40
N ALA A 6 -2.40 -3.07 -2.50
CA ALA A 6 -1.74 -4.26 -1.98
C ALA A 6 -2.02 -5.41 -2.95
N ALA A 7 -1.16 -5.54 -3.93
CA ALA A 7 -1.33 -6.48 -5.04
C ALA A 7 -0.68 -7.83 -4.77
N ASN A 8 -0.96 -8.80 -5.64
CA ASN A 8 -0.20 -10.05 -5.69
C ASN A 8 0.81 -9.98 -6.85
N SER A 9 1.71 -10.97 -6.92
CA SER A 9 2.81 -10.95 -7.89
C SER A 9 2.35 -10.95 -9.35
N ALA A 10 1.18 -11.49 -9.64
CA ALA A 10 0.65 -11.53 -11.00
C ALA A 10 0.06 -10.20 -11.46
N LEU A 11 -0.33 -9.32 -10.53
CA LEU A 11 -0.98 -8.04 -10.78
C LEU A 11 -2.33 -8.16 -11.53
N LEU A 12 -2.99 -9.29 -11.44
CA LEU A 12 -4.23 -9.56 -12.19
C LEU A 12 -5.50 -9.40 -11.36
N GLY A 13 -5.40 -8.69 -10.24
CA GLY A 13 -6.52 -8.52 -9.32
C GLY A 13 -6.62 -9.68 -8.34
N GLY A 14 -7.58 -9.60 -7.46
CA GLY A 14 -7.82 -10.59 -6.42
C GLY A 14 -8.92 -10.14 -5.50
N GLY A 15 -8.87 -10.59 -4.25
CA GLY A 15 -9.83 -10.20 -3.22
C GLY A 15 -9.38 -8.97 -2.44
N GLY A 16 -10.15 -8.63 -1.42
CA GLY A 16 -9.83 -7.54 -0.49
C GLY A 16 -9.67 -6.20 -1.17
N VAL A 17 -8.66 -5.45 -0.75
CA VAL A 17 -8.36 -4.12 -1.29
C VAL A 17 -8.05 -4.18 -2.79
N ASP A 18 -7.28 -5.17 -3.22
CA ASP A 18 -6.93 -5.35 -4.64
C ASP A 18 -8.19 -5.45 -5.50
N GLY A 19 -9.11 -6.32 -5.12
CA GLY A 19 -10.37 -6.47 -5.82
C GLY A 19 -11.22 -5.19 -5.81
N ALA A 20 -11.27 -4.50 -4.68
CA ALA A 20 -12.02 -3.26 -4.55
C ALA A 20 -11.46 -2.16 -5.46
N ILE A 21 -10.15 -2.02 -5.51
CA ILE A 21 -9.49 -1.02 -6.36
C ILE A 21 -9.75 -1.33 -7.84
N HIS A 22 -9.61 -2.58 -8.26
CA HIS A 22 -9.89 -2.96 -9.64
C HIS A 22 -11.35 -2.70 -10.04
N ARG A 23 -12.30 -3.01 -9.16
CA ARG A 23 -13.73 -2.73 -9.43
C ARG A 23 -13.99 -1.24 -9.60
N ALA A 24 -13.42 -0.43 -8.72
CA ALA A 24 -13.62 1.02 -8.76
C ALA A 24 -12.92 1.69 -9.94
N ALA A 25 -11.75 1.19 -10.32
CA ALA A 25 -10.97 1.75 -11.43
C ALA A 25 -11.56 1.40 -12.81
N GLY A 26 -12.28 0.31 -12.90
CA GLY A 26 -12.78 -0.22 -14.17
C GLY A 26 -11.75 -1.09 -14.90
N PRO A 27 -12.11 -1.63 -16.07
CA PRO A 27 -11.29 -2.65 -16.76
C PRO A 27 -9.94 -2.14 -17.27
N GLY A 28 -9.78 -0.84 -17.43
CA GLY A 28 -8.52 -0.26 -17.90
C GLY A 28 -7.34 -0.55 -16.99
N LEU A 29 -7.57 -0.62 -15.66
CA LEU A 29 -6.51 -0.90 -14.71
C LEU A 29 -5.94 -2.31 -14.91
N LEU A 30 -6.80 -3.29 -15.08
CA LEU A 30 -6.36 -4.66 -15.32
C LEU A 30 -5.56 -4.77 -16.61
N GLN A 31 -5.98 -4.09 -17.66
CA GLN A 31 -5.27 -4.08 -18.94
C GLN A 31 -3.86 -3.48 -18.77
N ALA A 32 -3.74 -2.38 -18.01
CA ALA A 32 -2.45 -1.76 -17.73
C ALA A 32 -1.54 -2.72 -16.95
N CYS A 33 -2.09 -3.41 -15.96
CA CYS A 33 -1.35 -4.39 -15.17
C CYS A 33 -0.88 -5.58 -16.01
N ARG A 34 -1.70 -6.04 -16.94
CA ARG A 34 -1.31 -7.11 -17.88
C ARG A 34 -0.12 -6.72 -18.72
N ARG A 35 -0.05 -5.48 -19.17
CA ARG A 35 1.09 -4.99 -19.95
C ARG A 35 2.38 -4.96 -19.14
N ILE A 36 2.29 -4.73 -17.84
CA ILE A 36 3.45 -4.76 -16.94
C ILE A 36 3.96 -6.19 -16.77
N GLY A 37 3.05 -7.17 -16.65
CA GLY A 37 3.40 -8.59 -16.63
C GLY A 37 3.78 -9.15 -15.27
N GLY A 38 3.57 -8.41 -14.18
CA GLY A 38 3.82 -8.88 -12.83
C GLY A 38 4.73 -7.97 -12.03
N CYS A 39 4.92 -8.32 -10.75
CA CYS A 39 5.73 -7.55 -9.82
C CYS A 39 6.28 -8.47 -8.73
N PRO A 40 7.59 -8.56 -8.54
CA PRO A 40 8.15 -9.36 -7.46
C PRO A 40 7.80 -8.81 -6.07
N THR A 41 7.79 -9.67 -5.09
CA THR A 41 7.59 -9.26 -3.68
C THR A 41 8.63 -8.20 -3.28
N GLY A 42 8.18 -7.16 -2.62
CA GLY A 42 9.02 -6.04 -2.18
C GLY A 42 9.18 -4.94 -3.20
N GLU A 43 8.78 -5.15 -4.44
CA GLU A 43 8.85 -4.15 -5.49
C GLU A 43 7.49 -3.47 -5.70
N ALA A 44 7.46 -2.47 -6.54
CA ALA A 44 6.26 -1.70 -6.85
C ALA A 44 6.22 -1.32 -8.33
N ARG A 45 5.01 -1.11 -8.83
CA ARG A 45 4.75 -0.68 -10.21
C ARG A 45 3.71 0.42 -10.18
N ILE A 46 3.77 1.36 -11.10
CA ILE A 46 2.83 2.48 -11.14
C ILE A 46 2.02 2.47 -12.44
N THR A 47 0.73 2.75 -12.34
CA THR A 47 -0.19 2.90 -13.47
C THR A 47 -1.02 4.16 -13.31
N ASP A 48 -1.77 4.53 -14.37
CA ASP A 48 -2.84 5.50 -14.24
C ASP A 48 -3.94 4.94 -13.33
N ALA A 49 -4.77 5.82 -12.78
CA ALA A 49 -5.84 5.43 -11.85
C ALA A 49 -7.20 5.20 -12.54
N PHE A 50 -7.32 5.54 -13.80
CA PHE A 50 -8.53 5.37 -14.62
C PHE A 50 -9.76 6.03 -13.96
N GLN A 51 -10.76 5.26 -13.52
CA GLN A 51 -11.97 5.81 -12.94
C GLN A 51 -11.87 6.13 -11.44
N LEU A 52 -10.75 5.82 -10.82
CA LEU A 52 -10.53 6.17 -9.42
C LEU A 52 -10.33 7.69 -9.25
N PRO A 53 -10.72 8.25 -8.10
CA PRO A 53 -10.52 9.67 -7.81
C PRO A 53 -9.07 9.96 -7.39
N ALA A 54 -8.13 9.57 -8.21
CA ALA A 54 -6.70 9.74 -8.00
C ALA A 54 -6.02 9.89 -9.36
N ARG A 55 -4.75 10.26 -9.34
CA ARG A 55 -3.98 10.39 -10.58
C ARG A 55 -3.29 9.07 -10.94
N TRP A 56 -2.79 8.37 -9.96
CA TRP A 56 -2.04 7.13 -10.17
C TRP A 56 -2.40 6.07 -9.14
N VAL A 57 -2.14 4.82 -9.51
CA VAL A 57 -2.13 3.68 -8.57
C VAL A 57 -0.72 3.12 -8.53
N VAL A 58 -0.19 2.96 -7.34
CA VAL A 58 1.06 2.20 -7.14
C VAL A 58 0.69 0.83 -6.62
N HIS A 59 1.08 -0.19 -7.36
CA HIS A 59 0.85 -1.59 -7.00
C HIS A 59 2.13 -2.12 -6.34
N THR A 60 2.03 -2.54 -5.09
CA THR A 60 3.16 -3.13 -4.39
C THR A 60 2.77 -4.50 -3.85
N VAL A 61 3.72 -5.42 -3.81
CA VAL A 61 3.48 -6.81 -3.44
C VAL A 61 4.18 -7.08 -2.12
N GLY A 62 3.41 -7.13 -1.05
CA GLY A 62 3.92 -7.43 0.27
C GLY A 62 4.26 -8.91 0.44
N PRO A 63 5.10 -9.24 1.42
CA PRO A 63 5.46 -10.63 1.69
C PRO A 63 4.31 -11.39 2.33
N VAL A 64 4.25 -12.71 2.05
CA VAL A 64 3.44 -13.64 2.83
C VAL A 64 4.20 -13.94 4.11
N TRP A 65 3.53 -13.86 5.24
CA TRP A 65 4.17 -14.11 6.52
C TRP A 65 4.48 -15.61 6.70
N SER A 66 5.72 -15.90 7.03
CA SER A 66 6.16 -17.27 7.32
C SER A 66 7.13 -17.30 8.51
N GLY A 67 6.78 -16.57 9.58
CA GLY A 67 7.49 -16.60 10.85
C GLY A 67 8.45 -15.45 11.11
N GLY A 68 8.74 -14.61 10.10
CA GLY A 68 9.59 -13.44 10.28
C GLY A 68 11.06 -13.64 10.02
N SER A 69 11.49 -14.87 9.65
CA SER A 69 12.90 -15.19 9.41
C SER A 69 13.25 -15.32 7.93
N SER A 70 12.30 -15.11 7.05
CA SER A 70 12.48 -15.26 5.59
C SER A 70 12.59 -13.92 4.86
N GLY A 71 13.03 -12.87 5.55
CA GLY A 71 13.20 -11.55 4.96
C GLY A 71 11.93 -10.72 4.88
N GLU A 72 10.84 -11.13 5.55
CA GLU A 72 9.56 -10.44 5.48
C GLU A 72 9.64 -8.98 5.97
N PRO A 73 10.32 -8.65 7.09
CA PRO A 73 10.41 -7.24 7.51
C PRO A 73 11.08 -6.35 6.47
N GLU A 74 12.17 -6.81 5.87
CA GLU A 74 12.90 -6.07 4.85
C GLU A 74 12.09 -5.93 3.57
N GLN A 75 11.36 -6.97 3.19
CA GLN A 75 10.49 -6.96 2.01
C GLN A 75 9.32 -5.98 2.21
N LEU A 76 8.70 -5.97 3.38
CA LEU A 76 7.61 -5.04 3.67
C LEU A 76 8.13 -3.60 3.67
N GLN A 77 9.28 -3.35 4.27
CA GLN A 77 9.91 -2.04 4.25
C GLN A 77 10.20 -1.59 2.81
N SER A 78 10.69 -2.50 1.97
CA SER A 78 10.95 -2.22 0.55
C SER A 78 9.69 -1.83 -0.19
N CYS A 79 8.54 -2.44 0.12
CA CYS A 79 7.26 -2.07 -0.47
C CYS A 79 6.97 -0.59 -0.27
N TYR A 80 7.11 -0.10 0.95
CA TYR A 80 6.87 1.31 1.26
C TYR A 80 7.90 2.21 0.58
N ARG A 81 9.17 1.88 0.68
CA ARG A 81 10.25 2.69 0.08
C ARG A 81 10.12 2.80 -1.43
N ASN A 82 9.88 1.69 -2.11
CA ASN A 82 9.72 1.67 -3.56
C ASN A 82 8.47 2.43 -3.99
N THR A 83 7.39 2.32 -3.22
CA THR A 83 6.16 3.06 -3.48
C THR A 83 6.39 4.56 -3.39
N PHE A 84 7.05 5.03 -2.32
CA PHE A 84 7.35 6.46 -2.19
C PHE A 84 8.25 6.95 -3.31
N ALA A 85 9.23 6.15 -3.73
CA ALA A 85 10.13 6.52 -4.82
C ALA A 85 9.38 6.74 -6.13
N LEU A 86 8.46 5.82 -6.49
CA LEU A 86 7.66 5.94 -7.70
C LEU A 86 6.72 7.16 -7.64
N ALA A 87 6.07 7.36 -6.50
CA ALA A 87 5.19 8.51 -6.32
C ALA A 87 5.96 9.83 -6.43
N ARG A 88 7.14 9.88 -5.86
CA ARG A 88 8.01 11.07 -5.91
C ARG A 88 8.44 11.38 -7.34
N GLU A 89 8.78 10.37 -8.13
CA GLU A 89 9.13 10.56 -9.55
C GLU A 89 8.02 11.22 -10.34
N LYS A 90 6.77 10.95 -10.00
CA LYS A 90 5.61 11.56 -10.66
C LYS A 90 5.26 12.94 -10.11
N GLY A 91 5.93 13.39 -9.06
CA GLY A 91 5.61 14.65 -8.42
C GLY A 91 4.34 14.61 -7.57
N ALA A 92 3.93 13.43 -7.11
CA ALA A 92 2.75 13.30 -6.27
C ALA A 92 2.95 13.99 -4.93
N ARG A 93 1.91 14.66 -4.44
CA ARG A 93 1.94 15.38 -3.17
C ARG A 93 1.18 14.68 -2.06
N SER A 94 0.25 13.82 -2.42
CA SER A 94 -0.54 13.04 -1.46
C SER A 94 -0.56 11.58 -1.85
N ILE A 95 -0.59 10.71 -0.84
CA ILE A 95 -0.55 9.27 -1.05
C ILE A 95 -1.33 8.57 0.07
N ALA A 96 -2.15 7.59 -0.31
CA ALA A 96 -2.95 6.81 0.63
C ALA A 96 -2.57 5.34 0.53
N PHE A 97 -2.31 4.73 1.68
CA PHE A 97 -1.87 3.34 1.81
C PHE A 97 -2.92 2.48 2.51
N PRO A 98 -3.13 1.24 2.04
CA PRO A 98 -3.79 0.21 2.84
C PRO A 98 -2.79 -0.42 3.81
N ALA A 99 -3.26 -1.30 4.68
CA ALA A 99 -2.39 -2.11 5.52
C ALA A 99 -1.84 -3.28 4.70
N ILE A 100 -0.59 -3.16 4.24
CA ILE A 100 0.03 -4.14 3.36
C ILE A 100 0.36 -5.42 4.14
N SER A 101 0.09 -6.58 3.53
CA SER A 101 0.40 -7.93 4.03
C SER A 101 -0.40 -8.40 5.25
N THR A 102 -1.28 -7.60 5.83
CA THR A 102 -1.96 -7.95 7.08
C THR A 102 -3.29 -8.67 6.91
N GLY A 103 -3.76 -8.84 5.69
CA GLY A 103 -4.95 -9.64 5.40
C GLY A 103 -4.60 -11.12 5.26
N VAL A 104 -4.90 -11.71 4.09
CA VAL A 104 -4.64 -13.14 3.84
C VAL A 104 -3.16 -13.52 3.92
N TYR A 105 -2.25 -12.57 3.73
CA TYR A 105 -0.82 -12.84 3.86
C TYR A 105 -0.36 -13.00 5.30
N GLY A 106 -1.18 -12.64 6.26
CA GLY A 106 -1.01 -13.00 7.67
C GLY A 106 0.11 -12.29 8.43
N TYR A 107 0.66 -11.20 7.91
CA TYR A 107 1.68 -10.45 8.64
C TYR A 107 1.09 -9.93 9.96
N PRO A 108 1.81 -10.09 11.10
CA PRO A 108 1.32 -9.58 12.38
C PRO A 108 1.04 -8.08 12.31
N LYS A 109 -0.17 -7.67 12.67
CA LYS A 109 -0.66 -6.31 12.44
C LYS A 109 0.18 -5.23 13.13
N ARG A 110 0.58 -5.45 14.38
CA ARG A 110 1.37 -4.46 15.12
C ARG A 110 2.75 -4.28 14.49
N ALA A 111 3.42 -5.38 14.14
CA ALA A 111 4.73 -5.32 13.51
C ALA A 111 4.66 -4.63 12.15
N ALA A 112 3.63 -4.94 11.36
CA ALA A 112 3.42 -4.30 10.07
C ALA A 112 3.14 -2.79 10.23
N ALA A 113 2.35 -2.40 11.23
CA ALA A 113 2.05 -1.00 11.49
C ALA A 113 3.32 -0.21 11.84
N ARG A 114 4.23 -0.78 12.61
CA ARG A 114 5.51 -0.14 12.94
C ARG A 114 6.34 0.11 11.69
N ILE A 115 6.43 -0.88 10.80
CA ILE A 115 7.19 -0.73 9.55
C ILE A 115 6.55 0.35 8.68
N ALA A 116 5.21 0.35 8.58
CA ALA A 116 4.49 1.35 7.79
C ALA A 116 4.73 2.76 8.33
N ILE A 117 4.56 2.97 9.62
CA ILE A 117 4.74 4.28 10.26
C ILE A 117 6.18 4.76 10.14
N ASP A 118 7.16 3.89 10.37
CA ASP A 118 8.57 4.27 10.25
C ASP A 118 8.89 4.71 8.81
N ALA A 119 8.39 4.00 7.82
CA ALA A 119 8.58 4.37 6.42
C ALA A 119 7.90 5.70 6.07
N MET A 120 6.70 5.93 6.60
CA MET A 120 5.98 7.18 6.39
C MET A 120 6.70 8.37 7.04
N ARG A 121 7.29 8.19 8.21
CA ARG A 121 8.09 9.22 8.89
C ARG A 121 9.37 9.56 8.12
N GLU A 122 9.97 8.58 7.47
CA GLU A 122 11.19 8.79 6.68
C GLU A 122 10.91 9.45 5.33
N ALA A 123 9.68 9.36 4.82
CA ALA A 123 9.34 9.86 3.50
C ALA A 123 9.30 11.39 3.49
N GLU A 124 9.97 11.98 2.52
CA GLU A 124 10.04 13.42 2.35
C GLU A 124 9.37 13.86 1.05
N GLY A 125 8.91 15.10 1.01
CA GLY A 125 8.34 15.69 -0.19
C GLY A 125 6.85 15.48 -0.38
N PHE A 126 6.15 14.92 0.62
CA PHE A 126 4.70 14.72 0.57
C PHE A 126 3.98 15.68 1.50
N GLU A 127 2.91 16.30 1.01
CA GLU A 127 2.06 17.18 1.82
C GLU A 127 1.14 16.37 2.73
N GLU A 128 0.72 15.18 2.28
CA GLU A 128 -0.18 14.33 3.04
C GLU A 128 0.11 12.86 2.77
N ILE A 129 0.25 12.08 3.83
CA ILE A 129 0.37 10.62 3.78
C ILE A 129 -0.74 10.06 4.65
N VAL A 130 -1.62 9.23 4.06
CA VAL A 130 -2.79 8.69 4.71
C VAL A 130 -2.65 7.18 4.85
N ALA A 131 -2.82 6.68 6.08
CA ALA A 131 -2.95 5.25 6.32
C ALA A 131 -4.44 4.91 6.41
N CYS A 132 -4.93 4.13 5.45
CA CYS A 132 -6.33 3.70 5.39
C CYS A 132 -6.47 2.38 6.12
N CYS A 133 -7.16 2.37 7.25
CA CYS A 133 -7.33 1.19 8.08
C CYS A 133 -8.65 0.50 7.76
N PHE A 134 -8.64 -0.83 7.72
CA PHE A 134 -9.83 -1.61 7.41
C PHE A 134 -10.88 -1.55 8.52
N SER A 135 -10.45 -1.47 9.77
CA SER A 135 -11.35 -1.52 10.94
C SER A 135 -10.91 -0.52 12.00
N SER A 136 -11.79 -0.27 12.98
CA SER A 136 -11.44 0.56 14.13
C SER A 136 -10.33 -0.07 14.98
N GLU A 137 -10.24 -1.40 15.01
CA GLU A 137 -9.14 -2.09 15.70
C GLU A 137 -7.80 -1.81 15.04
N ASP A 138 -7.74 -1.85 13.71
CA ASP A 138 -6.53 -1.53 12.96
C ASP A 138 -6.14 -0.08 13.15
N ALA A 139 -7.11 0.83 13.14
CA ALA A 139 -6.86 2.25 13.39
C ALA A 139 -6.30 2.47 14.81
N ALA A 140 -6.81 1.74 15.80
CA ALA A 140 -6.30 1.82 17.17
C ALA A 140 -4.84 1.39 17.26
N LEU A 141 -4.44 0.34 16.53
CA LEU A 141 -3.04 -0.09 16.46
C LEU A 141 -2.15 0.99 15.88
N TYR A 142 -2.59 1.63 14.80
CA TYR A 142 -1.82 2.71 14.19
C TYR A 142 -1.66 3.90 15.14
N ARG A 143 -2.70 4.22 15.92
CA ARG A 143 -2.62 5.29 16.94
C ARG A 143 -1.66 4.94 18.07
N GLU A 144 -1.61 3.68 18.48
CA GLU A 144 -0.65 3.24 19.50
C GLU A 144 0.80 3.35 19.03
N VAL A 145 1.05 3.00 17.77
CA VAL A 145 2.37 3.07 17.16
C VAL A 145 2.78 4.51 16.86
N CYS A 146 1.81 5.36 16.51
CA CYS A 146 2.05 6.76 16.17
C CYS A 146 1.06 7.67 16.90
N PRO A 147 1.27 7.93 18.22
CA PRO A 147 0.34 8.78 18.97
C PRO A 147 0.22 10.20 18.43
N GLU A 148 1.27 10.72 17.78
CA GLU A 148 1.28 12.06 17.20
C GLU A 148 0.57 12.13 15.84
N CYS A 149 0.14 11.02 15.27
CA CYS A 149 -0.57 11.02 13.99
C CYS A 149 -2.00 11.51 14.17
N CYS A 150 -2.48 12.31 13.20
CA CYS A 150 -3.85 12.75 13.19
C CYS A 150 -4.80 11.59 12.86
N PHE A 151 -5.89 11.49 13.58
CA PHE A 151 -6.90 10.47 13.33
C PHE A 151 -8.21 11.13 12.91
N ASP A 152 -8.70 10.75 11.72
CA ASP A 152 -10.01 11.16 11.24
C ASP A 152 -11.00 10.02 11.46
N GLY A 153 -11.84 10.16 12.49
CA GLY A 153 -12.84 9.17 12.84
C GLY A 153 -14.15 9.30 12.09
N SER A 154 -14.22 10.17 11.11
CA SER A 154 -15.46 10.45 10.39
C SER A 154 -15.81 9.37 9.36
N LYS A 155 -14.98 8.38 9.17
CA LYS A 155 -15.17 7.35 8.14
C LYS A 155 -15.15 5.95 8.67
#